data_b663ecfd3b5b666f18ee4347db68fb27
#
_entry.id   b663ecfd3b5b666f18ee4347db68fb27
#
_cell.length_a   1.000
_cell.length_b   1.000
_cell.length_c   1.000
_cell.angle_alpha   90.00
_cell.angle_beta   90.00
_cell.angle_gamma   90.00
#
_symmetry.space_group_name_H-M   'P 1'
#
loop_
_entity.id
_entity.type
_entity.pdbx_description
1 polymer ?
#
loop_
_entity_poly.entity_id
_entity_poly.type
_entity_poly.pdbx_seq_one_letter_code
_entity_poly.pdbx_strand_id
1 'polypeptide(L)'
;MAINKKQLVDLISSNQDQLSHKDVELSVKAMFDSMSNSLKNGERIEIRGFGSFALRFRKSRTGRNPKSGESVNIQNRYVPHFKPGKDFRESVKEAGNKIIT
;
A
#
# COMPACT_ATOMS: atom_id res chain seq x y z
N MET A 1 9.26 7.71 10.65
CA MET A 1 9.42 8.40 9.34
C MET A 1 8.89 7.54 8.22
N ALA A 2 8.24 8.16 7.27
CA ALA A 2 7.70 7.44 6.11
C ALA A 2 8.70 7.46 4.96
N ILE A 3 8.75 6.34 4.22
CA ILE A 3 9.49 6.27 2.97
C ILE A 3 8.53 6.64 1.85
N ASN A 4 8.90 7.63 1.04
CA ASN A 4 8.12 7.98 -0.13
C ASN A 4 8.61 7.21 -1.37
N LYS A 5 7.92 7.37 -2.50
CA LYS A 5 8.27 6.66 -3.74
C LYS A 5 9.68 7.01 -4.22
N LYS A 6 10.07 8.26 -4.13
CA LYS A 6 11.41 8.71 -4.53
C LYS A 6 12.49 8.02 -3.70
N GLN A 7 12.31 7.96 -2.39
CA GLN A 7 13.25 7.28 -1.49
C GLN A 7 13.32 5.80 -1.77
N LEU A 8 12.19 5.16 -2.09
CA LEU A 8 12.17 3.75 -2.48
C LEU A 8 12.98 3.51 -3.75
N VAL A 9 12.80 4.35 -4.76
CA VAL A 9 13.59 4.28 -6.01
C VAL A 9 15.08 4.43 -5.70
N ASP A 10 15.45 5.39 -4.87
CA ASP A 10 16.84 5.63 -4.51
C ASP A 10 17.45 4.42 -3.79
N LEU A 11 16.71 3.80 -2.87
CA LEU A 11 17.15 2.61 -2.17
C LEU A 11 17.38 1.43 -3.12
N ILE A 12 16.44 1.17 -4.01
CA ILE A 12 16.56 0.08 -4.99
C ILE A 12 17.75 0.35 -5.91
N SER A 13 17.87 1.58 -6.40
CA SER A 13 18.94 1.95 -7.31
C SER A 13 20.32 1.79 -6.66
N SER A 14 20.45 2.13 -5.38
CA SER A 14 21.73 2.04 -4.67
C SER A 14 22.13 0.61 -4.34
N ASN A 15 21.19 -0.34 -4.32
CA ASN A 15 21.46 -1.74 -3.98
C ASN A 15 21.75 -2.61 -5.20
N GLN A 16 21.82 -2.03 -6.39
CA GLN A 16 22.14 -2.75 -7.62
C GLN A 16 22.82 -1.80 -8.60
N ASP A 17 23.59 -2.32 -9.54
CA ASP A 17 24.37 -1.52 -10.49
C ASP A 17 24.11 -1.87 -11.96
N GLN A 18 23.17 -2.77 -12.22
CA GLN A 18 22.86 -3.21 -13.58
C GLN A 18 21.96 -2.26 -14.34
N LEU A 19 21.04 -1.59 -13.60
CA LEU A 19 20.09 -0.65 -14.18
C LEU A 19 20.45 0.77 -13.77
N SER A 20 20.21 1.72 -14.67
CA SER A 20 20.36 3.13 -14.35
C SER A 20 19.28 3.55 -13.35
N HIS A 21 19.52 4.66 -12.64
CA HIS A 21 18.52 5.22 -11.73
C HIS A 21 17.21 5.49 -12.46
N LYS A 22 17.26 5.99 -13.69
CA LYS A 22 16.07 6.26 -14.48
C LYS A 22 15.30 4.99 -14.81
N ASP A 23 15.99 3.90 -15.15
CA ASP A 23 15.32 2.63 -15.43
C ASP A 23 14.66 2.05 -14.18
N VAL A 24 15.29 2.18 -13.01
CA VAL A 24 14.68 1.78 -11.74
C VAL A 24 13.42 2.61 -11.46
N GLU A 25 13.49 3.92 -11.67
CA GLU A 25 12.35 4.82 -11.49
C GLU A 25 11.16 4.41 -12.38
N LEU A 26 11.43 4.15 -13.66
CA LEU A 26 10.40 3.72 -14.61
C LEU A 26 9.81 2.36 -14.24
N SER A 27 10.65 1.45 -13.77
CA SER A 27 10.21 0.11 -13.35
C SER A 27 9.29 0.19 -12.13
N VAL A 28 9.65 0.97 -11.15
CA VAL A 28 8.83 1.18 -9.94
C VAL A 28 7.50 1.81 -10.31
N LYS A 29 7.52 2.83 -11.19
CA LYS A 29 6.30 3.46 -11.67
C LYS A 29 5.39 2.45 -12.38
N ALA A 30 5.96 1.62 -13.25
CA ALA A 30 5.20 0.60 -13.97
C ALA A 30 4.55 -0.40 -13.02
N MET A 31 5.26 -0.81 -11.97
CA MET A 31 4.72 -1.72 -10.95
C MET A 31 3.51 -1.12 -10.24
N PHE A 32 3.63 0.11 -9.75
CA PHE A 32 2.52 0.77 -9.05
C PHE A 32 1.33 1.04 -9.98
N ASP A 33 1.60 1.45 -11.22
CA ASP A 33 0.54 1.67 -12.20
C ASP A 33 -0.22 0.37 -12.51
N SER A 34 0.51 -0.74 -12.66
CA SER A 34 -0.10 -2.05 -12.90
C SER A 34 -0.96 -2.50 -11.72
N MET A 35 -0.46 -2.32 -10.51
CA MET A 35 -1.21 -2.65 -9.29
C MET A 35 -2.48 -1.81 -9.17
N SER A 36 -2.37 -0.52 -9.43
CA SER A 36 -3.52 0.38 -9.39
C SER A 36 -4.58 -0.03 -10.41
N ASN A 37 -4.16 -0.36 -11.63
CA ASN A 37 -5.07 -0.78 -12.69
C ASN A 37 -5.78 -2.10 -12.35
N SER A 38 -5.05 -3.07 -11.79
CA SER A 38 -5.64 -4.34 -11.37
C SER A 38 -6.73 -4.12 -10.33
N LEU A 39 -6.45 -3.30 -9.33
CA LEU A 39 -7.44 -3.00 -8.29
C LEU A 39 -8.64 -2.23 -8.82
N LYS A 40 -8.43 -1.29 -9.76
CA LYS A 40 -9.53 -0.58 -10.42
C LYS A 40 -10.46 -1.54 -11.16
N ASN A 41 -9.93 -2.64 -11.67
CA ASN A 41 -10.70 -3.65 -12.37
C ASN A 41 -11.27 -4.72 -11.44
N GLY A 42 -11.13 -4.55 -10.13
CA GLY A 42 -11.67 -5.47 -9.15
C GLY A 42 -10.84 -6.72 -8.94
N GLU A 43 -9.62 -6.75 -9.47
CA GLU A 43 -8.73 -7.89 -9.33
C GLU A 43 -7.99 -7.87 -7.99
N ARG A 44 -7.66 -9.05 -7.50
CA ARG A 44 -6.88 -9.21 -6.29
C ARG A 44 -5.41 -9.38 -6.67
N ILE A 45 -4.52 -8.81 -5.87
CA ILE A 45 -3.08 -8.94 -6.06
C ILE A 45 -2.51 -9.75 -4.89
N GLU A 46 -1.83 -10.83 -5.20
CA GLU A 46 -1.13 -11.63 -4.18
C GLU A 46 0.36 -11.60 -4.42
N ILE A 47 1.12 -11.21 -3.41
CA ILE A 47 2.58 -11.19 -3.46
C ILE A 47 3.07 -12.16 -2.39
N ARG A 48 3.52 -13.34 -2.83
CA ARG A 48 3.97 -14.40 -1.92
C ARG A 48 5.07 -13.89 -1.01
N GLY A 49 4.93 -14.14 0.28
CA GLY A 49 5.88 -13.71 1.30
C GLY A 49 5.66 -12.29 1.80
N PHE A 50 4.79 -11.52 1.14
CA PHE A 50 4.53 -10.13 1.52
C PHE A 50 3.09 -9.93 1.99
N GLY A 51 2.12 -10.18 1.11
CA GLY A 51 0.71 -10.01 1.45
C GLY A 51 -0.17 -9.89 0.23
N SER A 52 -1.39 -9.48 0.44
CA SER A 52 -2.37 -9.35 -0.63
C SER A 52 -3.11 -8.02 -0.55
N PHE A 53 -3.45 -7.50 -1.73
CA PHE A 53 -4.27 -6.30 -1.89
C PHE A 53 -5.60 -6.73 -2.53
N ALA A 54 -6.70 -6.26 -1.99
CA ALA A 54 -8.03 -6.51 -2.52
C ALA A 54 -8.93 -5.33 -2.20
N LEU A 55 -10.03 -5.22 -2.93
CA LEU A 55 -11.03 -4.21 -2.63
C LEU A 55 -11.95 -4.71 -1.54
N ARG A 56 -12.34 -3.82 -0.64
CA ARG A 56 -13.36 -4.05 0.36
C ARG A 56 -14.53 -3.12 0.14
N PHE A 57 -15.73 -3.69 0.20
CA PHE A 57 -16.95 -2.91 0.13
C PHE A 57 -17.24 -2.27 1.48
N ARG A 58 -17.56 -0.98 1.43
CA ARG A 58 -17.99 -0.20 2.59
C ARG A 58 -19.38 0.32 2.35
N LYS A 59 -20.32 -0.08 3.21
CA LYS A 59 -21.69 0.40 3.14
C LYS A 59 -21.76 1.90 3.39
N SER A 60 -22.79 2.53 2.83
CA SER A 60 -23.11 3.90 3.17
C SER A 60 -23.37 4.04 4.66
N ARG A 61 -22.98 5.15 5.22
CA ARG A 61 -23.18 5.45 6.63
C ARG A 61 -23.26 6.95 6.83
N THR A 62 -23.79 7.34 7.99
CA THR A 62 -23.77 8.72 8.41
C THR A 62 -22.51 8.97 9.22
N GLY A 63 -21.69 9.90 8.75
CA GLY A 63 -20.53 10.37 9.49
C GLY A 63 -20.72 11.78 9.98
N ARG A 64 -19.72 12.34 10.63
CA ARG A 64 -19.72 13.74 11.08
C ARG A 64 -18.52 14.47 10.49
N ASN A 65 -18.79 15.70 10.06
CA ASN A 65 -17.74 16.59 9.63
C ASN A 65 -16.96 17.06 10.88
N PRO A 66 -15.66 16.78 10.98
CA PRO A 66 -14.90 17.13 12.18
C PRO A 66 -14.76 18.64 12.40
N LYS A 67 -14.98 19.46 11.37
CA LYS A 67 -14.89 20.92 11.49
C LYS A 67 -16.19 21.56 11.93
N SER A 68 -17.33 21.08 11.40
CA SER A 68 -18.64 21.68 11.68
C SER A 68 -19.50 20.87 12.64
N GLY A 69 -19.19 19.60 12.85
CA GLY A 69 -19.99 18.68 13.63
C GLY A 69 -21.27 18.24 12.93
N GLU A 70 -21.49 18.68 11.69
CA GLU A 70 -22.68 18.33 10.93
C GLU A 70 -22.62 16.89 10.43
N SER A 71 -23.79 16.26 10.31
CA SER A 71 -23.92 14.92 9.73
C SER A 71 -23.62 14.97 8.24
N VAL A 72 -22.81 14.01 7.80
CA VAL A 72 -22.46 13.87 6.38
C VAL A 72 -22.84 12.47 5.93
N ASN A 73 -23.47 12.37 4.78
CA ASN A 73 -23.84 11.08 4.21
C ASN A 73 -22.67 10.52 3.40
N ILE A 74 -22.08 9.41 3.89
CA ILE A 74 -20.99 8.71 3.22
C ILE A 74 -21.60 7.58 2.41
N GLN A 75 -21.41 7.63 1.08
CA GLN A 75 -22.02 6.68 0.17
C GLN A 75 -21.28 5.35 0.16
N ASN A 76 -21.93 4.33 -0.41
CA ASN A 76 -21.31 3.04 -0.67
C ASN A 76 -20.04 3.23 -1.51
N ARG A 77 -18.99 2.48 -1.17
CA ARG A 77 -17.74 2.58 -1.92
C ARG A 77 -16.91 1.32 -1.75
N TYR A 78 -15.98 1.12 -2.68
CA TYR A 78 -14.92 0.14 -2.54
C TYR A 78 -13.63 0.83 -2.14
N VAL A 79 -12.91 0.24 -1.21
CA VAL A 79 -11.62 0.77 -0.74
C VAL A 79 -10.56 -0.32 -0.87
N PRO A 80 -9.32 0.05 -1.26
CA PRO A 80 -8.23 -0.91 -1.25
C PRO A 80 -7.89 -1.32 0.19
N HIS A 81 -7.63 -2.60 0.36
CA HIS A 81 -7.25 -3.16 1.66
C HIS A 81 -6.03 -4.05 1.48
N PHE A 82 -5.03 -3.85 2.32
CA PHE A 82 -3.85 -4.69 2.36
C PHE A 82 -3.91 -5.64 3.55
N LYS A 83 -3.74 -6.94 3.26
CA LYS A 83 -3.62 -7.96 4.30
C LYS A 83 -2.20 -8.50 4.27
N PRO A 84 -1.41 -8.33 5.35
CA PRO A 84 -0.05 -8.86 5.37
C PRO A 84 -0.06 -10.39 5.35
N GLY A 85 0.90 -10.96 4.64
CA GLY A 85 1.11 -12.40 4.64
C GLY A 85 1.77 -12.85 5.95
N LYS A 86 1.81 -14.16 6.15
CA LYS A 86 2.30 -14.74 7.39
C LYS A 86 3.77 -14.36 7.66
N ASP A 87 4.62 -14.54 6.67
CA ASP A 87 6.06 -14.28 6.83
C ASP A 87 6.34 -12.80 7.13
N PHE A 88 5.70 -11.92 6.38
CA PHE A 88 5.82 -10.48 6.59
C PHE A 88 5.33 -10.08 7.99
N ARG A 89 4.16 -10.60 8.37
CA ARG A 89 3.55 -10.27 9.66
C ARG A 89 4.43 -10.73 10.81
N GLU A 90 4.98 -11.93 10.72
CA GLU A 90 5.87 -12.47 11.75
C GLU A 90 7.17 -11.68 11.84
N SER A 91 7.75 -11.30 10.71
CA SER A 91 8.97 -10.48 10.67
C SER A 91 8.77 -9.14 11.36
N VAL A 92 7.64 -8.48 11.10
CA VAL A 92 7.32 -7.20 11.74
C VAL A 92 7.09 -7.39 13.23
N LYS A 93 6.41 -8.48 13.61
CA LYS A 93 6.16 -8.79 15.01
C LYS A 93 7.47 -8.99 15.80
N GLU A 94 8.42 -9.72 15.23
CA GLU A 94 9.74 -9.91 15.84
C GLU A 94 10.50 -8.59 15.96
N ALA A 95 10.51 -7.80 14.88
CA ALA A 95 11.17 -6.49 14.88
C ALA A 95 10.52 -5.53 15.86
N GLY A 96 9.21 -5.64 16.06
CA GLY A 96 8.45 -4.82 16.98
C GLY A 96 8.98 -4.88 18.41
N ASN A 97 9.43 -6.04 18.84
CA ASN A 97 10.02 -6.21 20.18
C ASN A 97 11.31 -5.38 20.34
N LYS A 98 12.02 -5.13 19.26
CA LYS A 98 13.23 -4.31 19.26
C LYS A 98 12.94 -2.83 19.08
N ILE A 99 11.90 -2.50 18.33
CA ILE A 99 11.53 -1.11 18.02
C ILE A 99 10.83 -0.44 19.21
N ILE A 100 9.98 -1.20 19.91
CA ILE A 100 9.13 -0.67 20.99
C ILE A 100 9.89 -0.63 22.32
N THR A 101 10.85 -1.51 22.52
CA THR A 101 11.68 -1.52 23.71
C THR A 101 12.95 -0.71 23.51
#